data_656100e9679e94d9b1c09c0836b7440b
#
_entry.id   656100e9679e94d9b1c09c0836b7440b
#
_cell.length_a   1.000
_cell.length_b   1.000
_cell.length_c   1.000
_cell.angle_alpha   90.00
_cell.angle_beta   90.00
_cell.angle_gamma   90.00
#
_symmetry.space_group_name_H-M   'P 1'
#
loop_
_entity.id
_entity.type
_entity.pdbx_description
1 polymer ?
#
loop_
_entity_poly.entity_id
_entity_poly.type
_entity_poly.pdbx_seq_one_letter_code
_entity_poly.pdbx_strand_id
1 'polypeptide(L)'
;MPGEADLYCAKYLTHHGGLVFTGDSDLLVHDLGTNGAVSFFKDLGSSADGTLRSQIYQPAAIAQRLSLPETQGLQAFAFELSMDSHGTFRKILVDARARKTATANSLEFTRFLKEYKELQAPLEAKDSTKFAFLLRSLDPRISEYVLQYPYLARIAGQEDFVENTETLHVFLPFLLDCPVRTNAWEVSTVVRQLAYGLVNLVVPEAQQKLTVSEHRKQQDKSAGRELQLPHLSQIPEACKSTTALYSQLEQIFPEISESEIWTAFAIHQEIEYSYSRVKIPLSKLVGQQLADLANEHNMRDKRKNFTWDIIQFFAQFQGSYYSFRMLKQIISLVVSHGPAQSIPESVSNLHQKLQSLPRIRDLPGLDSVSSIIESLGKGAVQNIISHISGDGEAKEQPQESRRTLKKKRKRDQSSVEGSAGIPKQSNPFELLGDG
;
A
#
# COMPACT_ATOMS: atom_id res chain seq x y z
N MET A 1 5.11 -14.48 2.55
CA MET A 1 4.36 -14.93 3.74
C MET A 1 2.93 -14.47 3.52
N PRO A 2 1.94 -15.32 3.67
CA PRO A 2 0.54 -14.91 3.55
C PRO A 2 0.06 -14.21 4.84
N GLY A 3 -0.60 -13.06 4.71
CA GLY A 3 -1.08 -12.25 5.83
C GLY A 3 -0.02 -11.35 6.46
N GLU A 4 -0.25 -10.94 7.69
CA GLU A 4 0.55 -9.98 8.44
C GLU A 4 1.96 -10.50 8.74
N ALA A 5 2.99 -9.70 8.40
CA ALA A 5 4.39 -10.08 8.59
C ALA A 5 4.77 -10.18 10.07
N ASP A 6 4.18 -9.34 10.92
CA ASP A 6 4.49 -9.26 12.35
C ASP A 6 4.12 -10.54 13.09
N LEU A 7 3.04 -11.21 12.70
CA LEU A 7 2.67 -12.52 13.23
C LEU A 7 3.75 -13.57 12.98
N TYR A 8 4.36 -13.56 11.80
CA TYR A 8 5.46 -14.51 11.48
C TYR A 8 6.74 -14.16 12.24
N CYS A 9 7.06 -12.87 12.36
CA CYS A 9 8.19 -12.42 13.15
C CYS A 9 8.01 -12.81 14.62
N ALA A 10 6.83 -12.55 15.18
CA ALA A 10 6.51 -12.91 16.57
C ALA A 10 6.63 -14.42 16.79
N LYS A 11 6.00 -15.23 15.94
CA LYS A 11 6.09 -16.69 16.01
C LYS A 11 7.53 -17.21 15.93
N TYR A 12 8.32 -16.67 14.99
CA TYR A 12 9.72 -17.06 14.87
C TYR A 12 10.49 -16.74 16.16
N LEU A 13 10.32 -15.54 16.70
CA LEU A 13 10.99 -15.09 17.91
C LEU A 13 10.57 -15.90 19.15
N THR A 14 9.28 -16.23 19.26
CA THR A 14 8.76 -17.06 20.37
C THR A 14 9.46 -18.42 20.42
N HIS A 15 9.71 -19.05 19.25
CA HIS A 15 10.31 -20.38 19.17
C HIS A 15 11.85 -20.37 19.19
N HIS A 16 12.48 -19.37 18.57
CA HIS A 16 13.92 -19.33 18.33
C HIS A 16 14.65 -18.24 19.10
N GLY A 17 13.92 -17.27 19.65
CA GLY A 17 14.51 -16.03 20.17
C GLY A 17 15.15 -15.19 19.06
N GLY A 18 15.89 -14.17 19.45
CA GLY A 18 16.63 -13.32 18.53
C GLY A 18 16.13 -11.90 18.44
N LEU A 19 16.55 -11.17 17.40
CA LEU A 19 16.31 -9.75 17.22
C LEU A 19 15.68 -9.49 15.86
N VAL A 20 14.55 -8.78 15.84
CA VAL A 20 13.93 -8.27 14.61
C VAL A 20 14.17 -6.77 14.49
N PHE A 21 14.59 -6.33 13.29
CA PHE A 21 14.64 -4.92 12.93
C PHE A 21 13.35 -4.52 12.22
N THR A 22 12.68 -3.50 12.72
CA THR A 22 11.39 -3.04 12.17
C THR A 22 11.28 -1.51 12.19
N GLY A 23 10.37 -0.96 11.41
CA GLY A 23 9.91 0.43 11.52
C GLY A 23 8.63 0.56 12.36
N ASP A 24 8.00 -0.58 12.70
CA ASP A 24 6.70 -0.64 13.32
C ASP A 24 6.79 -0.98 14.81
N SER A 25 6.03 -0.25 15.63
CA SER A 25 5.97 -0.46 17.07
C SER A 25 5.02 -1.58 17.49
N ASP A 26 4.13 -2.02 16.61
CA ASP A 26 3.09 -2.99 16.92
C ASP A 26 3.69 -4.36 17.24
N LEU A 27 4.88 -4.65 16.70
CA LEU A 27 5.62 -5.87 17.04
C LEU A 27 5.95 -5.99 18.54
N LEU A 28 6.04 -4.87 19.27
CA LEU A 28 6.22 -4.89 20.73
C LEU A 28 4.99 -5.44 21.49
N VAL A 29 3.82 -5.41 20.87
CA VAL A 29 2.56 -5.86 21.48
C VAL A 29 2.39 -7.37 21.36
N HIS A 30 3.08 -7.99 20.40
CA HIS A 30 3.10 -9.45 20.25
C HIS A 30 3.88 -10.12 21.39
N ASP A 31 3.52 -11.37 21.69
CA ASP A 31 4.36 -12.23 22.50
C ASP A 31 5.56 -12.70 21.66
N LEU A 32 6.75 -12.26 22.05
CA LEU A 32 8.01 -12.62 21.39
C LEU A 32 8.80 -13.68 22.16
N GLY A 33 8.21 -14.23 23.19
CA GLY A 33 8.90 -15.13 24.12
C GLY A 33 9.94 -14.41 25.00
N THR A 34 10.62 -15.16 25.83
CA THR A 34 11.60 -14.61 26.82
C THR A 34 12.87 -14.06 26.15
N ASN A 35 13.26 -14.61 24.98
CA ASN A 35 14.51 -14.30 24.29
C ASN A 35 14.28 -13.48 23.00
N GLY A 36 13.05 -13.08 22.71
CA GLY A 36 12.71 -12.26 21.57
C GLY A 36 12.88 -10.78 21.87
N ALA A 37 13.40 -10.04 20.89
CA ALA A 37 13.63 -8.61 21.02
C ALA A 37 13.38 -7.87 19.70
N VAL A 38 13.12 -6.57 19.80
CA VAL A 38 12.91 -5.66 18.67
C VAL A 38 13.96 -4.56 18.72
N SER A 39 14.41 -4.13 17.56
CA SER A 39 15.18 -2.90 17.36
C SER A 39 14.57 -2.10 16.22
N PHE A 40 14.39 -0.80 16.42
CA PHE A 40 13.84 0.05 15.38
C PHE A 40 14.91 0.57 14.43
N PHE A 41 14.59 0.64 13.13
CA PHE A 41 15.52 1.22 12.14
C PHE A 41 15.95 2.65 12.48
N LYS A 42 15.11 3.42 13.17
CA LYS A 42 15.43 4.79 13.63
C LYS A 42 16.52 4.84 14.70
N ASP A 43 16.69 3.75 15.44
CA ASP A 43 17.67 3.65 16.55
C ASP A 43 19.03 3.10 16.08
N LEU A 44 19.14 2.76 14.79
CA LEU A 44 20.40 2.34 14.19
C LEU A 44 21.35 3.54 14.06
N GLY A 45 22.48 3.44 14.68
CA GLY A 45 23.57 4.43 14.59
C GLY A 45 24.91 3.77 14.29
N SER A 46 25.84 4.55 13.74
CA SER A 46 27.22 4.13 13.54
C SER A 46 28.13 4.90 14.50
N SER A 47 29.00 4.18 15.22
CA SER A 47 30.04 4.76 16.01
C SER A 47 31.20 5.27 15.12
N ALA A 48 32.07 6.08 15.66
CA ALA A 48 33.23 6.61 14.94
C ALA A 48 34.20 5.52 14.42
N ASP A 49 34.20 4.35 15.05
CA ASP A 49 34.95 3.15 14.66
C ASP A 49 34.23 2.29 13.60
N GLY A 50 33.08 2.73 13.09
CA GLY A 50 32.28 1.98 12.13
C GLY A 50 31.40 0.88 12.75
N THR A 51 31.39 0.72 14.07
CA THR A 51 30.55 -0.24 14.77
C THR A 51 29.10 0.21 14.70
N LEU A 52 28.18 -0.70 14.29
CA LEU A 52 26.76 -0.44 14.36
C LEU A 52 26.27 -0.59 15.80
N ARG A 53 25.48 0.37 16.24
CA ARG A 53 24.81 0.36 17.55
C ARG A 53 23.31 0.52 17.34
N SER A 54 22.53 -0.11 18.21
CA SER A 54 21.09 0.04 18.23
C SER A 54 20.55 -0.18 19.63
N GLN A 55 19.39 0.42 19.89
CA GLN A 55 18.63 0.15 21.09
C GLN A 55 17.82 -1.13 20.91
N ILE A 56 17.82 -1.98 21.93
CA ILE A 56 17.10 -3.26 21.91
C ILE A 56 15.95 -3.19 22.92
N TYR A 57 14.76 -3.54 22.46
CA TYR A 57 13.54 -3.57 23.24
C TYR A 57 13.08 -5.00 23.43
N GLN A 58 12.98 -5.44 24.69
CA GLN A 58 12.43 -6.73 25.07
C GLN A 58 11.05 -6.53 25.68
N PRO A 59 9.95 -6.91 25.02
CA PRO A 59 8.59 -6.67 25.50
C PRO A 59 8.33 -7.20 26.91
N ALA A 60 8.81 -8.40 27.21
CA ALA A 60 8.67 -9.00 28.53
C ALA A 60 9.37 -8.18 29.63
N ALA A 61 10.61 -7.71 29.38
CA ALA A 61 11.34 -6.89 30.34
C ALA A 61 10.67 -5.51 30.53
N ILE A 62 10.14 -4.93 29.44
CA ILE A 62 9.40 -3.66 29.50
C ILE A 62 8.12 -3.84 30.34
N ALA A 63 7.34 -4.88 30.07
CA ALA A 63 6.11 -5.17 30.80
C ALA A 63 6.38 -5.35 32.31
N GLN A 64 7.45 -6.05 32.66
CA GLN A 64 7.87 -6.24 34.06
C GLN A 64 8.26 -4.90 34.71
N ARG A 65 9.08 -4.08 34.06
CA ARG A 65 9.46 -2.74 34.57
C ARG A 65 8.23 -1.83 34.79
N LEU A 66 7.26 -1.94 33.88
CA LEU A 66 6.01 -1.18 33.96
C LEU A 66 5.01 -1.79 34.93
N SER A 67 5.31 -2.91 35.56
CA SER A 67 4.38 -3.64 36.47
C SER A 67 3.03 -3.91 35.81
N LEU A 68 3.04 -4.34 34.55
CA LEU A 68 1.84 -4.73 33.83
C LEU A 68 1.42 -6.17 34.18
N PRO A 69 0.16 -6.55 33.97
CA PRO A 69 -0.32 -7.91 34.22
C PRO A 69 0.48 -8.96 33.46
N GLU A 70 1.00 -9.97 34.13
CA GLU A 70 1.88 -11.02 33.52
C GLU A 70 1.23 -11.74 32.32
N THR A 71 -0.09 -11.95 32.37
CA THR A 71 -0.82 -12.68 31.32
C THR A 71 -1.03 -11.91 30.03
N GLN A 72 -0.84 -10.58 30.05
CA GLN A 72 -1.15 -9.71 28.90
C GLN A 72 0.01 -8.77 28.53
N GLY A 73 0.92 -8.53 29.48
CA GLY A 73 2.10 -7.69 29.22
C GLY A 73 1.76 -6.35 28.56
N LEU A 74 2.44 -6.04 27.46
CA LEU A 74 2.23 -4.82 26.71
C LEU A 74 0.88 -4.76 25.98
N GLN A 75 0.17 -5.88 25.77
CA GLN A 75 -1.17 -5.88 25.17
C GLN A 75 -2.16 -5.11 26.04
N ALA A 76 -2.05 -5.21 27.37
CA ALA A 76 -2.89 -4.42 28.27
C ALA A 76 -2.69 -2.91 28.08
N PHE A 77 -1.43 -2.48 27.94
CA PHE A 77 -1.10 -1.07 27.70
C PHE A 77 -1.55 -0.59 26.32
N ALA A 78 -1.32 -1.40 25.29
CA ALA A 78 -1.68 -1.07 23.91
C ALA A 78 -3.21 -0.96 23.76
N PHE A 79 -3.98 -1.82 24.40
CA PHE A 79 -5.44 -1.72 24.41
C PHE A 79 -5.93 -0.42 25.05
N GLU A 80 -5.43 -0.05 26.23
CA GLU A 80 -5.82 1.21 26.87
C GLU A 80 -5.44 2.42 26.01
N LEU A 81 -4.27 2.36 25.33
CA LEU A 81 -3.83 3.40 24.38
C LEU A 81 -4.76 3.49 23.16
N SER A 82 -5.24 2.37 22.64
CA SER A 82 -6.19 2.35 21.51
C SER A 82 -7.55 2.96 21.88
N MET A 83 -7.99 2.75 23.12
CA MET A 83 -9.25 3.29 23.63
C MET A 83 -9.17 4.77 24.00
N ASP A 84 -8.01 5.27 24.43
CA ASP A 84 -7.74 6.68 24.76
C ASP A 84 -6.42 7.16 24.14
N SER A 85 -6.41 7.36 22.83
CA SER A 85 -5.21 7.79 22.07
C SER A 85 -4.67 9.17 22.47
N HIS A 86 -5.43 9.96 23.23
CA HIS A 86 -5.03 11.27 23.74
C HIS A 86 -4.70 11.26 25.22
N GLY A 87 -4.81 10.12 25.88
CA GLY A 87 -4.48 9.94 27.28
C GLY A 87 -2.98 10.17 27.55
N THR A 88 -2.66 10.70 28.73
CA THR A 88 -1.26 10.80 29.14
C THR A 88 -0.72 9.40 29.44
N PHE A 89 0.58 9.18 29.15
CA PHE A 89 1.26 7.92 29.45
C PHE A 89 0.98 7.41 30.87
N ARG A 90 1.06 8.31 31.87
CA ARG A 90 0.81 7.95 33.27
C ARG A 90 -0.61 7.45 33.51
N LYS A 91 -1.61 8.09 32.89
CA LYS A 91 -3.02 7.67 33.01
C LYS A 91 -3.23 6.31 32.36
N ILE A 92 -2.77 6.15 31.12
CA ILE A 92 -2.87 4.89 30.37
C ILE A 92 -2.19 3.75 31.15
N LEU A 93 -1.00 3.98 31.71
CA LEU A 93 -0.29 2.98 32.50
C LEU A 93 -1.06 2.57 33.76
N VAL A 94 -1.67 3.53 34.47
CA VAL A 94 -2.50 3.22 35.66
C VAL A 94 -3.73 2.41 35.25
N ASP A 95 -4.40 2.79 34.18
CA ASP A 95 -5.58 2.10 33.68
C ASP A 95 -5.22 0.69 33.17
N ALA A 96 -4.07 0.51 32.51
CA ALA A 96 -3.56 -0.78 32.04
C ALA A 96 -3.23 -1.73 33.22
N ARG A 97 -2.58 -1.25 34.26
CA ARG A 97 -2.31 -2.04 35.48
C ARG A 97 -3.59 -2.50 36.16
N ALA A 98 -4.59 -1.65 36.22
CA ALA A 98 -5.90 -1.95 36.78
C ALA A 98 -6.80 -2.74 35.83
N ARG A 99 -6.44 -2.91 34.56
CA ARG A 99 -7.27 -3.47 33.46
C ARG A 99 -8.65 -2.81 33.39
N LYS A 100 -8.71 -1.52 33.61
CA LYS A 100 -9.95 -0.78 33.81
C LYS A 100 -10.85 -0.84 32.59
N THR A 101 -10.31 -0.46 31.41
CA THR A 101 -11.08 -0.43 30.16
C THR A 101 -11.30 -1.83 29.62
N ALA A 102 -10.29 -2.71 29.73
CA ALA A 102 -10.42 -4.12 29.33
C ALA A 102 -11.52 -4.86 30.09
N THR A 103 -11.73 -4.55 31.39
CA THR A 103 -12.81 -5.15 32.16
C THR A 103 -14.16 -4.55 31.77
N ALA A 104 -14.25 -3.24 31.53
CA ALA A 104 -15.46 -2.57 31.09
C ALA A 104 -15.91 -2.94 29.68
N ASN A 105 -14.94 -3.20 28.77
CA ASN A 105 -15.15 -3.49 27.35
C ASN A 105 -14.56 -4.85 26.97
N SER A 106 -15.01 -5.91 27.63
CA SER A 106 -14.41 -7.25 27.49
C SER A 106 -14.51 -7.83 26.07
N LEU A 107 -15.55 -7.47 25.32
CA LEU A 107 -15.74 -7.91 23.94
C LEU A 107 -14.71 -7.26 23.02
N GLU A 108 -14.53 -5.95 23.10
CA GLU A 108 -13.55 -5.19 22.34
C GLU A 108 -12.13 -5.63 22.69
N PHE A 109 -11.86 -5.87 23.97
CA PHE A 109 -10.57 -6.40 24.42
C PHE A 109 -10.30 -7.79 23.83
N THR A 110 -11.31 -8.66 23.80
CA THR A 110 -11.18 -9.98 23.20
C THR A 110 -10.91 -9.88 21.69
N ARG A 111 -11.55 -8.95 20.98
CA ARG A 111 -11.28 -8.68 19.57
C ARG A 111 -9.86 -8.17 19.35
N PHE A 112 -9.45 -7.19 20.16
CA PHE A 112 -8.08 -6.67 20.13
C PHE A 112 -7.04 -7.77 20.33
N LEU A 113 -7.22 -8.64 21.30
CA LEU A 113 -6.29 -9.75 21.55
C LEU A 113 -6.21 -10.74 20.38
N LYS A 114 -7.28 -10.89 19.58
CA LYS A 114 -7.25 -11.78 18.42
C LYS A 114 -6.27 -11.30 17.36
N GLU A 115 -6.07 -9.99 17.21
CA GLU A 115 -5.12 -9.42 16.25
C GLU A 115 -3.67 -9.81 16.57
N TYR A 116 -3.37 -10.05 17.87
CA TYR A 116 -2.03 -10.41 18.35
C TYR A 116 -1.88 -11.88 18.71
N LYS A 117 -2.88 -12.72 18.40
CA LYS A 117 -2.77 -14.16 18.64
C LYS A 117 -1.73 -14.79 17.74
N GLU A 118 -0.98 -15.71 18.34
CA GLU A 118 -0.06 -16.56 17.61
C GLU A 118 -0.78 -17.33 16.49
N LEU A 119 -0.15 -17.41 15.33
CA LEU A 119 -0.59 -18.30 14.25
C LEU A 119 -0.60 -19.74 14.74
N GLN A 120 -1.78 -20.32 14.97
CA GLN A 120 -1.91 -21.67 15.51
C GLN A 120 -1.52 -22.74 14.48
N ALA A 121 -1.69 -22.50 13.19
CA ALA A 121 -1.30 -23.45 12.16
C ALA A 121 0.18 -23.29 11.80
N PRO A 122 0.99 -24.37 11.85
CA PRO A 122 2.30 -24.35 11.24
C PRO A 122 2.09 -24.17 9.73
N LEU A 123 2.71 -23.16 9.15
CA LEU A 123 2.84 -23.04 7.68
C LEU A 123 3.70 -24.18 7.08
N GLU A 124 4.25 -25.01 7.91
CA GLU A 124 4.78 -26.33 7.61
C GLU A 124 3.63 -27.35 7.49
N ALA A 125 2.64 -26.99 6.66
CA ALA A 125 1.51 -27.88 6.46
C ALA A 125 1.99 -29.18 5.81
N LYS A 126 1.70 -30.29 6.44
CA LYS A 126 1.75 -31.63 5.86
C LYS A 126 0.90 -31.75 4.57
N ASP A 127 0.02 -30.77 4.33
CA ASP A 127 -0.78 -30.58 3.12
C ASP A 127 -0.45 -29.24 2.49
N SER A 128 0.73 -29.13 1.84
CA SER A 128 1.06 -28.00 0.99
C SER A 128 0.21 -28.06 -0.27
N THR A 129 -1.04 -27.60 -0.18
CA THR A 129 -1.89 -27.42 -1.36
C THR A 129 -1.17 -26.46 -2.31
N LYS A 130 -1.32 -26.67 -3.61
CA LYS A 130 -0.84 -25.74 -4.64
C LYS A 130 -1.23 -24.30 -4.33
N PHE A 131 -2.40 -24.10 -3.73
CA PHE A 131 -2.93 -22.81 -3.31
C PHE A 131 -2.12 -22.17 -2.17
N ALA A 132 -1.79 -22.92 -1.12
CA ALA A 132 -0.96 -22.42 -0.02
C ALA A 132 0.44 -22.00 -0.51
N PHE A 133 1.01 -22.73 -1.47
CA PHE A 133 2.28 -22.35 -2.11
C PHE A 133 2.15 -21.03 -2.90
N LEU A 134 1.06 -20.86 -3.67
CA LEU A 134 0.79 -19.62 -4.40
C LEU A 134 0.65 -18.43 -3.45
N LEU A 135 -0.11 -18.56 -2.36
CA LEU A 135 -0.25 -17.50 -1.37
C LEU A 135 1.09 -17.03 -0.79
N ARG A 136 2.03 -17.94 -0.57
CA ARG A 136 3.40 -17.60 -0.08
C ARG A 136 4.20 -16.77 -1.08
N SER A 137 3.88 -16.84 -2.37
CA SER A 137 4.55 -16.09 -3.43
C SER A 137 3.94 -14.71 -3.68
N LEU A 138 2.74 -14.44 -3.13
CA LEU A 138 2.07 -13.16 -3.28
C LEU A 138 2.70 -12.08 -2.38
N ASP A 139 2.46 -10.84 -2.75
CA ASP A 139 2.66 -9.70 -1.87
C ASP A 139 1.83 -9.88 -0.58
N PRO A 140 2.36 -9.57 0.61
CA PRO A 140 1.63 -9.72 1.87
C PRO A 140 0.24 -9.08 1.87
N ARG A 141 0.09 -7.89 1.32
CA ARG A 141 -1.20 -7.17 1.26
C ARG A 141 -2.23 -7.86 0.37
N ILE A 142 -1.76 -8.52 -0.69
CA ILE A 142 -2.65 -9.30 -1.59
C ILE A 142 -3.05 -10.60 -0.93
N SER A 143 -2.12 -11.30 -0.29
CA SER A 143 -2.43 -12.51 0.45
C SER A 143 -3.39 -12.24 1.61
N GLU A 144 -3.19 -11.14 2.33
CA GLU A 144 -4.09 -10.65 3.37
C GLU A 144 -5.50 -10.37 2.82
N TYR A 145 -5.60 -9.66 1.70
CA TYR A 145 -6.89 -9.44 1.04
C TYR A 145 -7.60 -10.75 0.66
N VAL A 146 -6.87 -11.69 0.06
CA VAL A 146 -7.41 -12.99 -0.38
C VAL A 146 -7.86 -13.83 0.82
N LEU A 147 -7.13 -13.79 1.94
CA LEU A 147 -7.46 -14.55 3.14
C LEU A 147 -8.68 -14.01 3.91
N GLN A 148 -9.15 -12.81 3.62
CA GLN A 148 -10.41 -12.32 4.16
C GLN A 148 -11.65 -13.05 3.59
N TYR A 149 -11.49 -13.83 2.50
CA TYR A 149 -12.54 -14.70 2.01
C TYR A 149 -12.54 -16.04 2.75
N PRO A 150 -13.61 -16.40 3.48
CA PRO A 150 -13.66 -17.63 4.28
C PRO A 150 -13.34 -18.91 3.49
N TYR A 151 -13.82 -18.99 2.26
CA TYR A 151 -13.56 -20.13 1.38
C TYR A 151 -12.08 -20.28 1.06
N LEU A 152 -11.39 -19.18 0.72
CA LEU A 152 -9.97 -19.21 0.35
C LEU A 152 -9.08 -19.41 1.57
N ALA A 153 -9.42 -18.82 2.72
CA ALA A 153 -8.72 -19.03 3.98
C ALA A 153 -8.78 -20.51 4.41
N ARG A 154 -9.94 -21.16 4.28
CA ARG A 154 -10.10 -22.60 4.58
C ARG A 154 -9.22 -23.47 3.66
N ILE A 155 -9.18 -23.18 2.35
CA ILE A 155 -8.31 -23.91 1.41
C ILE A 155 -6.83 -23.71 1.76
N ALA A 156 -6.49 -22.55 2.30
CA ALA A 156 -5.14 -22.23 2.77
C ALA A 156 -4.80 -22.88 4.12
N GLY A 157 -5.77 -23.53 4.80
CA GLY A 157 -5.58 -24.08 6.15
C GLY A 157 -5.50 -22.99 7.24
N GLN A 158 -6.15 -21.85 7.02
CA GLN A 158 -6.11 -20.67 7.91
C GLN A 158 -7.53 -20.30 8.36
N GLU A 159 -8.31 -21.26 8.88
CA GLU A 159 -9.70 -21.05 9.27
C GLU A 159 -9.87 -20.06 10.43
N ASP A 160 -8.87 -19.94 11.30
CA ASP A 160 -8.90 -19.06 12.47
C ASP A 160 -8.81 -17.55 12.13
N PHE A 161 -8.44 -17.21 10.90
CA PHE A 161 -8.31 -15.83 10.43
C PHE A 161 -9.62 -15.19 9.98
N VAL A 162 -10.70 -15.97 9.88
CA VAL A 162 -11.91 -15.49 9.23
C VAL A 162 -12.88 -14.92 10.23
N GLU A 163 -12.83 -13.61 10.45
CA GLU A 163 -14.03 -12.89 10.83
C GLU A 163 -14.94 -12.81 9.59
N ASN A 164 -16.21 -13.15 9.79
CA ASN A 164 -17.22 -13.00 8.73
C ASN A 164 -17.53 -11.49 8.56
N THR A 165 -16.54 -10.75 8.02
CA THR A 165 -16.67 -9.32 7.79
C THR A 165 -17.50 -9.08 6.54
N GLU A 166 -18.54 -8.26 6.64
CA GLU A 166 -19.35 -7.87 5.47
C GLU A 166 -18.50 -7.11 4.44
N THR A 167 -17.54 -6.33 4.91
CA THR A 167 -16.67 -5.50 4.09
C THR A 167 -15.23 -5.99 4.16
N LEU A 168 -14.61 -6.18 3.00
CA LEU A 168 -13.17 -6.49 2.91
C LEU A 168 -12.35 -5.20 2.95
N HIS A 169 -11.19 -5.27 3.57
CA HIS A 169 -10.27 -4.15 3.74
C HIS A 169 -8.96 -4.40 3.00
N VAL A 170 -8.44 -3.36 2.33
CA VAL A 170 -7.12 -3.38 1.69
C VAL A 170 -6.33 -2.16 2.13
N PHE A 171 -5.18 -2.38 2.73
CA PHE A 171 -4.27 -1.32 3.15
C PHE A 171 -3.16 -1.15 2.11
N LEU A 172 -3.23 -0.07 1.34
CA LEU A 172 -2.23 0.21 0.31
C LEU A 172 -0.93 0.75 0.92
N PRO A 173 0.23 0.48 0.29
CA PRO A 173 1.49 1.06 0.73
C PRO A 173 1.44 2.59 0.72
N PHE A 174 2.24 3.20 1.59
CA PHE A 174 2.40 4.65 1.58
C PHE A 174 3.14 5.10 0.31
N LEU A 175 2.59 6.10 -0.36
CA LEU A 175 3.24 6.82 -1.46
C LEU A 175 3.56 8.24 -1.01
N LEU A 176 4.75 8.72 -1.35
CA LEU A 176 5.12 10.11 -1.14
C LEU A 176 4.46 10.97 -2.21
N ASP A 177 3.26 11.44 -1.92
CA ASP A 177 2.48 12.29 -2.81
C ASP A 177 2.31 13.72 -2.27
N CYS A 178 1.88 14.65 -3.13
CA CYS A 178 1.68 16.05 -2.77
C CYS A 178 0.45 16.19 -1.85
N PRO A 179 0.60 16.71 -0.61
CA PRO A 179 -0.49 16.77 0.38
C PRO A 179 -1.71 17.59 -0.06
N VAL A 180 -1.52 18.55 -0.97
CA VAL A 180 -2.58 19.44 -1.45
C VAL A 180 -3.22 18.98 -2.77
N ARG A 181 -2.79 17.82 -3.29
CA ARG A 181 -3.33 17.22 -4.51
C ARG A 181 -4.20 16.01 -4.20
N THR A 182 -4.87 15.52 -5.23
CA THR A 182 -5.60 14.24 -5.16
C THR A 182 -4.60 13.12 -4.89
N ASN A 183 -4.97 12.19 -4.04
CA ASN A 183 -4.14 11.04 -3.69
C ASN A 183 -3.64 10.31 -4.94
N ALA A 184 -2.36 9.96 -4.96
CA ALA A 184 -1.70 9.36 -6.13
C ALA A 184 -2.33 8.03 -6.58
N TRP A 185 -2.92 7.26 -5.65
CA TRP A 185 -3.61 6.00 -5.95
C TRP A 185 -4.86 6.14 -6.82
N GLU A 186 -5.39 7.36 -6.98
CA GLU A 186 -6.61 7.60 -7.78
C GLU A 186 -6.45 7.19 -9.25
N VAL A 187 -5.28 7.43 -9.83
CA VAL A 187 -4.98 7.22 -11.25
C VAL A 187 -5.22 5.76 -11.67
N SER A 188 -4.84 4.82 -10.83
CA SER A 188 -4.91 3.38 -11.12
C SER A 188 -6.06 2.65 -10.43
N THR A 189 -7.09 3.38 -9.97
CA THR A 189 -8.24 2.80 -9.25
C THR A 189 -8.94 1.71 -10.07
N VAL A 190 -9.16 1.93 -11.37
CA VAL A 190 -9.85 0.96 -12.25
C VAL A 190 -9.11 -0.37 -12.34
N VAL A 191 -7.78 -0.34 -12.38
CA VAL A 191 -6.95 -1.56 -12.40
C VAL A 191 -7.11 -2.36 -11.11
N ARG A 192 -7.15 -1.69 -9.97
CA ARG A 192 -7.34 -2.35 -8.68
C ARG A 192 -8.76 -2.88 -8.50
N GLN A 193 -9.78 -2.13 -8.96
CA GLN A 193 -11.16 -2.63 -8.96
C GLN A 193 -11.28 -3.93 -9.76
N LEU A 194 -10.63 -4.00 -10.94
CA LEU A 194 -10.56 -5.23 -11.73
C LEU A 194 -9.83 -6.34 -10.97
N ALA A 195 -8.68 -6.03 -10.37
CA ALA A 195 -7.91 -7.00 -9.58
C ALA A 195 -8.74 -7.58 -8.44
N TYR A 196 -9.37 -6.73 -7.63
CA TYR A 196 -10.23 -7.17 -6.52
C TYR A 196 -11.43 -7.99 -7.02
N GLY A 197 -12.10 -7.53 -8.08
CA GLY A 197 -13.26 -8.20 -8.64
C GLY A 197 -12.97 -9.60 -9.20
N LEU A 198 -11.74 -9.83 -9.69
CA LEU A 198 -11.32 -11.13 -10.22
C LEU A 198 -11.40 -12.27 -9.19
N VAL A 199 -11.24 -11.97 -7.89
CA VAL A 199 -11.35 -12.99 -6.83
C VAL A 199 -12.76 -13.57 -6.77
N ASN A 200 -13.78 -12.82 -7.15
CA ASN A 200 -15.16 -13.32 -7.22
C ASN A 200 -15.36 -14.47 -8.22
N LEU A 201 -14.44 -14.68 -9.18
CA LEU A 201 -14.48 -15.82 -10.11
C LEU A 201 -14.17 -17.17 -9.44
N VAL A 202 -13.51 -17.16 -8.29
CA VAL A 202 -12.99 -18.37 -7.63
C VAL A 202 -13.57 -18.62 -6.24
N VAL A 203 -14.49 -17.77 -5.80
CA VAL A 203 -15.20 -17.94 -4.53
C VAL A 203 -16.68 -18.30 -4.77
N PRO A 204 -17.35 -19.02 -3.84
CA PRO A 204 -18.76 -19.29 -3.93
C PRO A 204 -19.59 -18.00 -4.00
N GLU A 205 -20.72 -18.04 -4.71
CA GLU A 205 -21.60 -16.88 -4.92
C GLU A 205 -21.96 -16.17 -3.60
N ALA A 206 -22.25 -16.93 -2.55
CA ALA A 206 -22.58 -16.38 -1.22
C ALA A 206 -21.42 -15.58 -0.56
N GLN A 207 -20.20 -15.70 -1.08
CA GLN A 207 -19.03 -14.99 -0.58
C GLN A 207 -18.51 -13.92 -1.53
N GLN A 208 -19.13 -13.77 -2.70
CA GLN A 208 -18.78 -12.71 -3.64
C GLN A 208 -19.04 -11.35 -3.02
N LYS A 209 -18.15 -10.40 -3.27
CA LYS A 209 -18.25 -9.05 -2.75
C LYS A 209 -18.47 -8.05 -3.87
N LEU A 210 -19.33 -7.07 -3.61
CA LEU A 210 -19.61 -5.98 -4.55
C LEU A 210 -18.77 -4.75 -4.26
N THR A 211 -18.20 -4.66 -3.06
CA THR A 211 -17.41 -3.52 -2.61
C THR A 211 -16.17 -3.98 -1.84
N VAL A 212 -15.18 -3.11 -1.79
CA VAL A 212 -13.98 -3.23 -0.95
C VAL A 212 -13.66 -1.87 -0.34
N SER A 213 -13.21 -1.85 0.91
CA SER A 213 -12.74 -0.65 1.59
C SER A 213 -11.22 -0.53 1.44
N GLU A 214 -10.75 0.50 0.74
CA GLU A 214 -9.35 0.74 0.43
C GLU A 214 -8.78 1.84 1.32
N HIS A 215 -7.77 1.53 2.12
CA HIS A 215 -7.09 2.46 3.01
C HIS A 215 -5.79 2.94 2.37
N ARG A 216 -5.65 4.25 2.18
CA ARG A 216 -4.59 4.87 1.38
C ARG A 216 -3.62 5.74 2.17
N LYS A 217 -4.00 6.13 3.39
CA LYS A 217 -3.20 6.97 4.30
C LYS A 217 -3.37 6.49 5.73
N GLN A 218 -2.29 6.48 6.48
CA GLN A 218 -2.31 6.14 7.92
C GLN A 218 -3.14 7.13 8.77
N GLN A 219 -3.34 8.36 8.28
CA GLN A 219 -4.06 9.41 9.01
C GLN A 219 -5.57 9.46 8.70
N ASP A 220 -6.05 8.66 7.77
CA ASP A 220 -7.49 8.57 7.53
C ASP A 220 -8.13 7.83 8.69
N LYS A 221 -8.61 8.59 9.69
CA LYS A 221 -9.32 8.09 10.88
C LYS A 221 -10.68 7.46 10.56
N SER A 222 -11.11 7.47 9.31
CA SER A 222 -12.41 6.99 8.85
C SER A 222 -12.28 5.63 8.19
N ALA A 223 -13.40 4.95 8.08
CA ALA A 223 -13.59 3.82 7.16
C ALA A 223 -12.92 4.14 5.82
N GLY A 224 -12.10 3.24 5.28
CA GLY A 224 -11.38 3.43 4.03
C GLY A 224 -12.30 3.88 2.89
N ARG A 225 -11.74 4.18 1.73
CA ARG A 225 -12.54 4.53 0.57
C ARG A 225 -13.23 3.29 0.02
N GLU A 226 -14.54 3.29 0.01
CA GLU A 226 -15.33 2.22 -0.63
C GLU A 226 -15.16 2.29 -2.16
N LEU A 227 -14.79 1.16 -2.75
CA LEU A 227 -14.70 0.96 -4.18
C LEU A 227 -15.73 -0.08 -4.61
N GLN A 228 -16.52 0.25 -5.63
CA GLN A 228 -17.41 -0.70 -6.29
C GLN A 228 -16.58 -1.66 -7.16
N LEU A 229 -16.84 -2.95 -7.04
CA LEU A 229 -16.17 -3.96 -7.85
C LEU A 229 -16.97 -4.23 -9.13
N PRO A 230 -16.33 -4.59 -10.25
CA PRO A 230 -17.03 -4.98 -11.44
C PRO A 230 -17.87 -6.24 -11.19
N HIS A 231 -19.07 -6.26 -11.70
CA HIS A 231 -19.88 -7.47 -11.70
C HIS A 231 -19.20 -8.57 -12.53
N LEU A 232 -19.44 -9.85 -12.21
CA LEU A 232 -18.80 -10.97 -12.91
C LEU A 232 -18.97 -10.92 -14.42
N SER A 233 -20.13 -10.47 -14.92
CA SER A 233 -20.39 -10.30 -16.36
C SER A 233 -19.55 -9.20 -17.02
N GLN A 234 -19.02 -8.25 -16.26
CA GLN A 234 -18.18 -7.12 -16.75
C GLN A 234 -16.68 -7.46 -16.77
N ILE A 235 -16.24 -8.45 -15.98
CA ILE A 235 -14.84 -8.84 -15.87
C ILE A 235 -14.23 -9.22 -17.24
N PRO A 236 -14.89 -10.07 -18.08
CA PRO A 236 -14.33 -10.44 -19.38
C PRO A 236 -14.06 -9.24 -20.28
N GLU A 237 -14.99 -8.29 -20.32
CA GLU A 237 -14.84 -7.08 -21.15
C GLU A 237 -13.77 -6.14 -20.59
N ALA A 238 -13.67 -5.97 -19.28
CA ALA A 238 -12.62 -5.19 -18.65
C ALA A 238 -11.22 -5.78 -18.93
N CYS A 239 -11.08 -7.11 -18.87
CA CYS A 239 -9.83 -7.78 -19.24
C CYS A 239 -9.49 -7.60 -20.72
N LYS A 240 -10.50 -7.73 -21.61
CA LYS A 240 -10.34 -7.54 -23.06
C LYS A 240 -9.90 -6.11 -23.37
N SER A 241 -10.56 -5.10 -22.79
CA SER A 241 -10.23 -3.69 -22.98
C SER A 241 -8.81 -3.38 -22.49
N THR A 242 -8.40 -3.93 -21.34
CA THR A 242 -7.04 -3.77 -20.82
C THR A 242 -6.00 -4.40 -21.76
N THR A 243 -6.26 -5.59 -22.28
CA THR A 243 -5.38 -6.28 -23.24
C THR A 243 -5.31 -5.53 -24.57
N ALA A 244 -6.45 -5.03 -25.07
CA ALA A 244 -6.50 -4.26 -26.31
C ALA A 244 -5.68 -2.96 -26.20
N LEU A 245 -5.79 -2.22 -25.09
CA LEU A 245 -4.99 -1.04 -24.85
C LEU A 245 -3.49 -1.36 -24.80
N TYR A 246 -3.10 -2.45 -24.11
CA TYR A 246 -1.70 -2.89 -24.12
C TYR A 246 -1.20 -3.17 -25.55
N SER A 247 -1.97 -3.92 -26.35
CA SER A 247 -1.60 -4.24 -27.72
C SER A 247 -1.60 -3.00 -28.64
N GLN A 248 -2.47 -2.03 -28.41
CA GLN A 248 -2.42 -0.75 -29.11
C GLN A 248 -1.12 0.01 -28.81
N LEU A 249 -0.70 0.04 -27.55
CA LEU A 249 0.57 0.67 -27.16
C LEU A 249 1.79 -0.06 -27.77
N GLU A 250 1.76 -1.40 -27.85
CA GLU A 250 2.79 -2.17 -28.57
C GLU A 250 2.91 -1.73 -30.05
N GLN A 251 1.79 -1.48 -30.72
CA GLN A 251 1.77 -1.03 -32.11
C GLN A 251 2.28 0.41 -32.28
N ILE A 252 1.95 1.29 -31.32
CA ILE A 252 2.39 2.70 -31.34
C ILE A 252 3.90 2.80 -31.07
N PHE A 253 4.45 1.90 -30.24
CA PHE A 253 5.84 1.91 -29.82
C PHE A 253 6.59 0.61 -30.14
N PRO A 254 6.81 0.28 -31.41
CA PRO A 254 7.40 -0.99 -31.80
C PRO A 254 8.87 -1.16 -31.38
N GLU A 255 9.56 -0.06 -31.06
CA GLU A 255 10.99 -0.05 -30.73
C GLU A 255 11.28 -0.23 -29.25
N ILE A 256 10.26 -0.14 -28.37
CA ILE A 256 10.47 -0.29 -26.94
C ILE A 256 10.22 -1.74 -26.48
N SER A 257 10.85 -2.11 -25.38
CA SER A 257 10.69 -3.44 -24.79
C SER A 257 9.28 -3.64 -24.23
N GLU A 258 8.82 -4.89 -24.15
CA GLU A 258 7.54 -5.25 -23.53
C GLU A 258 7.38 -4.70 -22.09
N SER A 259 8.48 -4.62 -21.33
CA SER A 259 8.47 -4.05 -19.99
C SER A 259 8.24 -2.53 -19.99
N GLU A 260 8.73 -1.84 -21.01
CA GLU A 260 8.56 -0.39 -21.19
C GLU A 260 7.15 -0.04 -21.68
N ILE A 261 6.43 -0.96 -22.34
CA ILE A 261 5.01 -0.78 -22.66
C ILE A 261 4.20 -0.54 -21.39
N TRP A 262 4.53 -1.17 -20.27
CA TRP A 262 3.85 -0.91 -18.99
C TRP A 262 4.11 0.51 -18.46
N THR A 263 5.26 1.11 -18.81
CA THR A 263 5.51 2.53 -18.52
C THR A 263 4.58 3.42 -19.37
N ALA A 264 4.48 3.15 -20.65
CA ALA A 264 3.55 3.86 -21.54
C ALA A 264 2.09 3.68 -21.05
N PHE A 265 1.72 2.49 -20.58
CA PHE A 265 0.40 2.22 -20.01
C PHE A 265 0.14 3.05 -18.75
N ALA A 266 1.12 3.14 -17.83
CA ALA A 266 0.99 3.96 -16.61
C ALA A 266 0.83 5.46 -16.94
N ILE A 267 1.59 5.96 -17.91
CA ILE A 267 1.47 7.33 -18.40
C ILE A 267 0.10 7.56 -19.04
N HIS A 268 -0.36 6.63 -19.87
CA HIS A 268 -1.70 6.68 -20.45
C HIS A 268 -2.80 6.80 -19.38
N GLN A 269 -2.73 5.99 -18.33
CA GLN A 269 -3.69 6.07 -17.23
C GLN A 269 -3.70 7.45 -16.54
N GLU A 270 -2.52 8.05 -16.35
CA GLU A 270 -2.40 9.38 -15.80
C GLU A 270 -3.06 10.43 -16.70
N ILE A 271 -2.85 10.31 -18.02
CA ILE A 271 -3.44 11.20 -19.02
C ILE A 271 -4.97 11.09 -19.01
N GLU A 272 -5.51 9.90 -19.12
CA GLU A 272 -6.96 9.62 -19.08
C GLU A 272 -7.60 10.13 -17.78
N TYR A 273 -6.97 9.83 -16.65
CA TYR A 273 -7.44 10.32 -15.35
C TYR A 273 -7.47 11.85 -15.29
N SER A 274 -6.42 12.50 -15.81
CA SER A 274 -6.34 13.96 -15.82
C SER A 274 -7.41 14.58 -16.71
N TYR A 275 -7.60 14.07 -17.92
CA TYR A 275 -8.62 14.56 -18.85
C TYR A 275 -10.03 14.31 -18.35
N SER A 276 -10.32 13.16 -17.75
CA SER A 276 -11.62 12.88 -17.13
C SER A 276 -12.00 13.90 -16.04
N ARG A 277 -11.00 14.59 -15.49
CA ARG A 277 -11.14 15.65 -14.48
C ARG A 277 -10.95 17.07 -15.01
N VAL A 278 -10.87 17.21 -16.33
CA VAL A 278 -10.63 18.51 -17.00
C VAL A 278 -9.33 19.17 -16.46
N LYS A 279 -8.27 18.37 -16.29
CA LYS A 279 -6.96 18.84 -15.82
C LYS A 279 -5.89 18.58 -16.88
N ILE A 280 -4.84 19.38 -16.86
CA ILE A 280 -3.65 19.13 -17.68
C ILE A 280 -2.90 17.93 -17.07
N PRO A 281 -2.54 16.90 -17.87
CA PRO A 281 -1.75 15.78 -17.41
C PRO A 281 -0.41 16.21 -16.78
N LEU A 282 -0.04 15.58 -15.68
CA LEU A 282 1.26 15.85 -15.03
C LEU A 282 2.42 15.43 -15.91
N SER A 283 2.32 14.30 -16.63
CA SER A 283 3.29 13.83 -17.60
C SER A 283 3.66 14.92 -18.62
N LYS A 284 2.67 15.73 -19.08
CA LYS A 284 2.90 16.87 -19.96
C LYS A 284 3.65 18.02 -19.26
N LEU A 285 3.35 18.26 -17.97
CA LEU A 285 3.98 19.35 -17.22
C LEU A 285 5.42 19.02 -16.81
N VAL A 286 5.69 17.78 -16.45
CA VAL A 286 7.02 17.37 -15.93
C VAL A 286 7.97 16.89 -17.00
N GLY A 287 7.52 16.57 -18.22
CA GLY A 287 8.34 15.96 -19.26
C GLY A 287 9.62 16.74 -19.57
N GLN A 288 9.55 18.07 -19.73
CA GLN A 288 10.72 18.89 -19.93
C GLN A 288 11.64 18.93 -18.71
N GLN A 289 11.04 19.07 -17.50
CA GLN A 289 11.82 19.11 -16.24
C GLN A 289 12.57 17.80 -16.00
N LEU A 290 11.99 16.65 -16.38
CA LEU A 290 12.63 15.35 -16.25
C LEU A 290 13.78 15.20 -17.25
N ALA A 291 13.62 15.67 -18.49
CA ALA A 291 14.71 15.70 -19.47
C ALA A 291 15.87 16.58 -19.00
N ASP A 292 15.59 17.73 -18.44
CA ASP A 292 16.62 18.64 -17.90
C ASP A 292 17.35 17.98 -16.70
N LEU A 293 16.62 17.32 -15.80
CA LEU A 293 17.20 16.58 -14.66
C LEU A 293 18.08 15.39 -15.09
N ALA A 294 17.71 14.69 -16.17
CA ALA A 294 18.50 13.57 -16.70
C ALA A 294 19.86 14.05 -17.21
N ASN A 295 19.90 15.26 -17.81
CA ASN A 295 21.11 15.86 -18.36
C ASN A 295 22.04 16.49 -17.31
N GLU A 296 21.58 16.72 -16.08
CA GLU A 296 22.41 17.28 -15.02
C GLU A 296 23.41 16.23 -14.48
N HIS A 297 24.71 16.52 -14.56
CA HIS A 297 25.78 15.62 -14.10
C HIS A 297 26.03 15.69 -12.61
N ASN A 298 25.54 16.74 -11.91
CA ASN A 298 25.79 16.97 -10.50
C ASN A 298 24.59 16.58 -9.65
N MET A 299 24.72 15.52 -8.84
CA MET A 299 23.67 15.02 -7.93
C MET A 299 23.20 16.04 -6.88
N ARG A 300 24.05 17.03 -6.49
CA ARG A 300 23.66 18.08 -5.53
C ARG A 300 22.69 19.08 -6.17
N ASP A 301 22.87 19.39 -7.43
CA ASP A 301 22.02 20.31 -8.17
C ASP A 301 20.71 19.63 -8.56
N LYS A 302 20.73 18.33 -8.92
CA LYS A 302 19.51 17.52 -9.13
C LYS A 302 18.53 17.62 -7.98
N ARG A 303 18.98 17.56 -6.73
CA ARG A 303 18.10 17.61 -5.54
C ARG A 303 17.35 18.93 -5.38
N LYS A 304 17.88 20.04 -5.88
CA LYS A 304 17.25 21.36 -5.79
C LYS A 304 16.09 21.55 -6.76
N ASN A 305 16.05 20.76 -7.82
CA ASN A 305 15.11 20.91 -8.92
C ASN A 305 13.87 20.01 -8.82
N PHE A 306 13.75 19.17 -7.75
CA PHE A 306 12.58 18.36 -7.51
C PHE A 306 11.37 19.23 -7.11
N THR A 307 10.40 19.32 -8.02
CA THR A 307 9.14 20.00 -7.76
C THR A 307 8.08 19.04 -7.22
N TRP A 308 7.05 19.57 -6.57
CA TRP A 308 5.90 18.77 -6.14
C TRP A 308 5.16 18.13 -7.32
N ASP A 309 5.28 18.67 -8.53
CA ASP A 309 4.71 18.07 -9.73
C ASP A 309 5.43 16.78 -10.11
N ILE A 310 6.77 16.79 -10.05
CA ILE A 310 7.61 15.61 -10.29
C ILE A 310 7.31 14.53 -9.22
N ILE A 311 7.29 14.92 -7.93
CA ILE A 311 7.01 14.00 -6.84
C ILE A 311 5.63 13.36 -7.00
N GLN A 312 4.61 14.16 -7.29
CA GLN A 312 3.25 13.68 -7.53
C GLN A 312 3.16 12.75 -8.73
N PHE A 313 3.82 13.10 -9.85
CA PHE A 313 3.87 12.26 -11.04
C PHE A 313 4.47 10.88 -10.72
N PHE A 314 5.62 10.85 -10.04
CA PHE A 314 6.25 9.59 -9.66
C PHE A 314 5.42 8.79 -8.67
N ALA A 315 4.74 9.42 -7.71
CA ALA A 315 3.83 8.74 -6.82
C ALA A 315 2.68 8.07 -7.59
N GLN A 316 2.08 8.76 -8.55
CA GLN A 316 1.05 8.20 -9.43
C GLN A 316 1.59 7.04 -10.28
N PHE A 317 2.77 7.20 -10.84
CA PHE A 317 3.46 6.20 -11.62
C PHE A 317 3.74 4.93 -10.82
N GLN A 318 4.33 5.07 -9.62
CA GLN A 318 4.56 3.95 -8.71
C GLN A 318 3.26 3.27 -8.29
N GLY A 319 2.21 4.06 -8.01
CA GLY A 319 0.88 3.54 -7.71
C GLY A 319 0.28 2.71 -8.85
N SER A 320 0.48 3.13 -10.10
CA SER A 320 0.04 2.38 -11.28
C SER A 320 0.80 1.06 -11.42
N TYR A 321 2.12 1.06 -11.29
CA TYR A 321 2.90 -0.17 -11.33
C TYR A 321 2.53 -1.14 -10.20
N TYR A 322 2.34 -0.65 -9.00
CA TYR A 322 1.89 -1.50 -7.89
C TYR A 322 0.50 -2.09 -8.17
N SER A 323 -0.40 -1.31 -8.77
CA SER A 323 -1.73 -1.78 -9.17
C SER A 323 -1.66 -2.86 -10.25
N PHE A 324 -0.77 -2.73 -11.25
CA PHE A 324 -0.51 -3.79 -12.22
C PHE A 324 0.06 -5.05 -11.57
N ARG A 325 0.95 -4.89 -10.59
CA ARG A 325 1.48 -6.02 -9.82
C ARG A 325 0.36 -6.72 -9.03
N MET A 326 -0.52 -5.98 -8.37
CA MET A 326 -1.69 -6.55 -7.70
C MET A 326 -2.55 -7.34 -8.69
N LEU A 327 -2.85 -6.74 -9.85
CA LEU A 327 -3.61 -7.41 -10.91
C LEU A 327 -2.90 -8.68 -11.39
N LYS A 328 -1.60 -8.64 -11.66
CA LYS A 328 -0.80 -9.81 -12.06
C LYS A 328 -0.87 -10.94 -11.03
N GLN A 329 -0.75 -10.63 -9.78
CA GLN A 329 -0.74 -11.64 -8.71
C GLN A 329 -2.12 -12.25 -8.49
N ILE A 330 -3.16 -11.44 -8.47
CA ILE A 330 -4.54 -11.92 -8.32
C ILE A 330 -4.96 -12.76 -9.53
N ILE A 331 -4.69 -12.29 -10.76
CA ILE A 331 -5.03 -13.04 -11.96
C ILE A 331 -4.27 -14.36 -12.04
N SER A 332 -3.01 -14.39 -11.60
CA SER A 332 -2.22 -15.64 -11.50
C SER A 332 -2.83 -16.63 -10.51
N LEU A 333 -3.32 -16.13 -9.38
CA LEU A 333 -4.04 -16.96 -8.41
C LEU A 333 -5.34 -17.50 -9.01
N VAL A 334 -6.13 -16.66 -9.65
CA VAL A 334 -7.41 -17.02 -10.28
C VAL A 334 -7.19 -18.08 -11.36
N VAL A 335 -6.23 -17.88 -12.28
CA VAL A 335 -5.92 -18.82 -13.36
C VAL A 335 -5.38 -20.15 -12.83
N SER A 336 -4.63 -20.12 -11.72
CA SER A 336 -4.02 -21.33 -11.15
C SER A 336 -4.99 -22.13 -10.27
N HIS A 337 -5.97 -21.49 -9.65
CA HIS A 337 -6.89 -22.11 -8.68
C HIS A 337 -8.30 -22.31 -9.24
N GLY A 338 -8.74 -21.46 -10.14
CA GLY A 338 -10.07 -21.58 -10.73
C GLY A 338 -10.24 -22.86 -11.57
N PRO A 339 -11.47 -23.39 -11.66
CA PRO A 339 -11.75 -24.50 -12.55
C PRO A 339 -11.46 -24.05 -14.00
N ALA A 340 -10.60 -24.78 -14.71
CA ALA A 340 -10.11 -24.40 -16.04
C ALA A 340 -11.22 -24.06 -17.05
N GLN A 341 -12.41 -24.66 -16.88
CA GLN A 341 -13.56 -24.44 -17.76
C GLN A 341 -14.39 -23.19 -17.44
N SER A 342 -14.17 -22.55 -16.29
CA SER A 342 -14.96 -21.38 -15.84
C SER A 342 -14.23 -20.05 -15.98
N ILE A 343 -12.94 -20.06 -16.32
CA ILE A 343 -12.15 -18.84 -16.47
C ILE A 343 -12.29 -18.31 -17.90
N PRO A 344 -12.80 -17.08 -18.09
CA PRO A 344 -12.91 -16.49 -19.41
C PRO A 344 -11.55 -16.38 -20.12
N GLU A 345 -11.52 -16.62 -21.43
CA GLU A 345 -10.31 -16.54 -22.26
C GLU A 345 -9.61 -15.18 -22.13
N SER A 346 -10.38 -14.10 -22.07
CA SER A 346 -9.85 -12.73 -21.89
C SER A 346 -9.04 -12.55 -20.60
N VAL A 347 -9.37 -13.28 -19.52
CA VAL A 347 -8.60 -13.31 -18.28
C VAL A 347 -7.25 -13.98 -18.51
N SER A 348 -7.23 -15.09 -19.24
CA SER A 348 -5.99 -15.81 -19.59
C SER A 348 -5.09 -14.98 -20.53
N ASN A 349 -5.70 -14.28 -21.50
CA ASN A 349 -4.97 -13.39 -22.40
C ASN A 349 -4.33 -12.21 -21.65
N LEU A 350 -5.05 -11.58 -20.74
CA LEU A 350 -4.51 -10.52 -19.88
C LEU A 350 -3.41 -11.06 -18.95
N HIS A 351 -3.60 -12.27 -18.39
CA HIS A 351 -2.55 -12.92 -17.59
C HIS A 351 -1.25 -13.10 -18.38
N GLN A 352 -1.33 -13.51 -19.64
CA GLN A 352 -0.17 -13.67 -20.52
C GLN A 352 0.57 -12.33 -20.73
N LYS A 353 -0.16 -11.24 -21.03
CA LYS A 353 0.44 -9.91 -21.18
C LYS A 353 1.12 -9.42 -19.89
N LEU A 354 0.52 -9.67 -18.75
CA LEU A 354 1.08 -9.30 -17.45
C LEU A 354 2.39 -10.05 -17.11
N GLN A 355 2.76 -11.12 -17.82
CA GLN A 355 4.04 -11.80 -17.56
C GLN A 355 5.25 -10.90 -17.88
N SER A 356 5.12 -9.99 -18.84
CA SER A 356 6.16 -9.01 -19.19
C SER A 356 6.31 -7.87 -18.16
N LEU A 357 5.38 -7.75 -17.18
CA LEU A 357 5.48 -6.71 -16.15
C LEU A 357 6.77 -6.86 -15.33
N PRO A 358 7.60 -5.81 -15.18
CA PRO A 358 8.83 -5.85 -14.41
C PRO A 358 8.64 -6.30 -12.96
N ARG A 359 9.67 -6.90 -12.38
CA ARG A 359 9.68 -7.19 -10.94
C ARG A 359 9.84 -5.90 -10.14
N ILE A 360 9.49 -5.91 -8.84
CA ILE A 360 9.62 -4.72 -7.98
C ILE A 360 11.03 -4.13 -8.03
N ARG A 361 12.05 -4.97 -7.97
CA ARG A 361 13.47 -4.52 -8.00
C ARG A 361 13.88 -3.91 -9.35
N ASP A 362 13.13 -4.25 -10.40
CA ASP A 362 13.40 -3.83 -11.79
C ASP A 362 12.40 -2.73 -12.21
N LEU A 363 11.57 -2.22 -11.26
CA LEU A 363 10.69 -1.09 -11.53
C LEU A 363 11.54 0.14 -11.85
N PRO A 364 11.15 0.92 -12.87
CA PRO A 364 11.89 2.10 -13.26
C PRO A 364 11.94 3.11 -12.12
N GLY A 365 13.15 3.44 -11.68
CA GLY A 365 13.43 4.54 -10.76
C GLY A 365 13.37 5.88 -11.48
N LEU A 366 13.66 6.96 -10.77
CA LEU A 366 13.71 8.33 -11.32
C LEU A 366 14.57 8.44 -12.58
N ASP A 367 15.79 7.89 -12.53
CA ASP A 367 16.73 7.95 -13.65
C ASP A 367 16.24 7.12 -14.85
N SER A 368 15.65 5.93 -14.57
CA SER A 368 15.11 5.06 -15.62
C SER A 368 13.87 5.66 -16.29
N VAL A 369 12.97 6.29 -15.52
CA VAL A 369 11.78 6.95 -16.09
C VAL A 369 12.19 8.15 -16.93
N SER A 370 13.19 8.94 -16.51
CA SER A 370 13.75 10.01 -17.34
C SER A 370 14.30 9.46 -18.66
N SER A 371 15.05 8.37 -18.61
CA SER A 371 15.59 7.70 -19.80
C SER A 371 14.48 7.15 -20.72
N ILE A 372 13.41 6.58 -20.15
CA ILE A 372 12.25 6.10 -20.92
C ILE A 372 11.50 7.26 -21.55
N ILE A 373 11.29 8.38 -20.83
CA ILE A 373 10.67 9.59 -21.39
C ILE A 373 11.53 10.17 -22.50
N GLU A 374 12.86 10.18 -22.37
CA GLU A 374 13.76 10.59 -23.44
C GLU A 374 13.73 9.64 -24.65
N SER A 375 13.75 8.32 -24.42
CA SER A 375 13.72 7.31 -25.49
C SER A 375 12.37 7.27 -26.21
N LEU A 376 11.26 7.48 -25.47
CA LEU A 376 9.94 7.70 -26.04
C LEU A 376 9.88 9.05 -26.80
N GLY A 377 10.80 9.96 -26.50
CA GLY A 377 10.96 11.27 -27.12
C GLY A 377 9.81 12.24 -26.84
N LYS A 378 10.08 13.53 -27.01
CA LYS A 378 9.04 14.58 -26.92
C LYS A 378 7.86 14.30 -27.86
N GLY A 379 8.12 13.63 -29.00
CA GLY A 379 7.11 13.21 -29.97
C GLY A 379 6.28 12.01 -29.55
N ALA A 380 6.81 11.08 -28.75
CA ALA A 380 6.07 9.86 -28.39
C ALA A 380 5.03 10.12 -27.29
N VAL A 381 5.35 10.94 -26.27
CA VAL A 381 4.35 11.41 -25.29
C VAL A 381 3.29 12.27 -25.99
N GLN A 382 3.70 13.11 -26.95
CA GLN A 382 2.78 13.85 -27.80
C GLN A 382 1.94 12.93 -28.70
N ASN A 383 2.53 11.84 -29.22
CA ASN A 383 1.83 10.85 -30.04
C ASN A 383 0.82 10.03 -29.22
N ILE A 384 1.16 9.64 -27.97
CA ILE A 384 0.18 9.04 -27.06
C ILE A 384 -1.00 9.99 -26.86
N ILE A 385 -0.74 11.26 -26.58
CA ILE A 385 -1.75 12.27 -26.38
C ILE A 385 -2.58 12.50 -27.66
N SER A 386 -1.96 12.62 -28.82
CA SER A 386 -2.67 12.89 -30.09
C SER A 386 -3.49 11.69 -30.57
N HIS A 387 -3.00 10.45 -30.41
CA HIS A 387 -3.75 9.24 -30.77
C HIS A 387 -4.96 8.99 -29.85
N ILE A 388 -4.87 9.40 -28.58
CA ILE A 388 -5.96 9.24 -27.62
C ILE A 388 -6.99 10.36 -27.76
N SER A 389 -6.54 11.58 -28.06
CA SER A 389 -7.42 12.77 -28.14
C SER A 389 -8.27 12.80 -29.40
N GLY A 390 -8.10 11.83 -30.34
CA GLY A 390 -8.81 11.73 -31.62
C GLY A 390 -9.37 13.08 -32.09
N ASP A 391 -8.77 13.76 -33.02
CA ASP A 391 -9.12 15.02 -33.71
C ASP A 391 -10.09 16.02 -33.02
N GLY A 392 -10.28 15.92 -31.72
CA GLY A 392 -11.03 16.88 -30.92
C GLY A 392 -10.12 18.06 -30.58
N GLU A 393 -10.24 19.15 -31.34
CA GLU A 393 -9.63 20.45 -31.00
C GLU A 393 -9.78 20.74 -29.51
N ALA A 394 -8.64 20.72 -28.80
CA ALA A 394 -8.59 21.16 -27.40
C ALA A 394 -8.99 22.64 -27.36
N LYS A 395 -10.23 22.94 -27.00
CA LYS A 395 -10.64 24.30 -26.71
C LYS A 395 -9.74 24.82 -25.59
N GLU A 396 -8.88 25.78 -25.92
CA GLU A 396 -8.13 26.55 -24.93
C GLU A 396 -9.11 27.13 -23.93
N GLN A 397 -9.08 26.65 -22.69
CA GLN A 397 -9.84 27.20 -21.60
C GLN A 397 -9.09 28.43 -21.05
N PRO A 398 -9.83 29.50 -20.66
CA PRO A 398 -9.24 30.76 -20.20
C PRO A 398 -8.38 30.51 -18.94
N GLN A 399 -7.16 31.02 -18.94
CA GLN A 399 -6.31 31.12 -17.77
C GLN A 399 -7.08 31.77 -16.62
N GLU A 400 -7.26 31.05 -15.51
CA GLU A 400 -7.76 31.63 -14.26
C GLU A 400 -6.92 32.85 -13.91
N SER A 401 -7.57 33.99 -13.82
CA SER A 401 -6.89 35.29 -13.66
C SER A 401 -6.09 35.27 -12.35
N ARG A 402 -4.85 35.78 -12.36
CA ARG A 402 -3.98 35.96 -11.20
C ARG A 402 -4.65 36.59 -9.96
N ARG A 403 -5.82 37.18 -10.12
CA ARG A 403 -6.62 37.76 -9.03
C ARG A 403 -7.34 36.70 -8.18
N THR A 404 -7.78 35.59 -8.75
CA THR A 404 -8.47 34.50 -8.03
C THR A 404 -7.50 33.71 -7.14
N LEU A 405 -6.28 33.48 -7.61
CA LEU A 405 -5.21 32.84 -6.84
C LEU A 405 -4.76 33.69 -5.63
N LYS A 406 -4.69 35.04 -5.78
CA LYS A 406 -4.38 35.92 -4.65
C LYS A 406 -5.48 35.95 -3.58
N LYS A 407 -6.75 35.82 -3.98
CA LYS A 407 -7.88 35.81 -3.05
C LYS A 407 -7.97 34.49 -2.28
N LYS A 408 -7.62 33.36 -2.93
CA LYS A 408 -7.54 32.03 -2.29
C LYS A 408 -6.37 31.99 -1.29
N ARG A 409 -5.16 32.44 -1.66
CA ARG A 409 -4.01 32.53 -0.75
C ARG A 409 -4.26 33.44 0.48
N LYS A 410 -5.02 34.53 0.33
CA LYS A 410 -5.34 35.42 1.45
C LYS A 410 -6.38 34.81 2.41
N ARG A 411 -7.24 33.93 1.92
CA ARG A 411 -8.20 33.18 2.74
C ARG A 411 -7.55 32.05 3.52
N ASP A 412 -6.54 31.37 2.93
CA ASP A 412 -5.76 30.33 3.58
C ASP A 412 -4.77 30.88 4.63
N GLN A 413 -4.26 32.11 4.45
CA GLN A 413 -3.43 32.78 5.46
C GLN A 413 -4.21 33.29 6.67
N SER A 414 -5.48 33.68 6.51
CA SER A 414 -6.31 34.13 7.64
C SER A 414 -6.84 33.01 8.52
N SER A 415 -6.74 31.73 8.08
CA SER A 415 -7.11 30.55 8.88
C SER A 415 -5.93 29.95 9.67
N VAL A 416 -4.70 30.43 9.48
CA VAL A 416 -3.48 29.91 10.10
C VAL A 416 -3.05 30.70 11.34
N GLU A 417 -3.52 31.94 11.50
CA GLU A 417 -3.13 32.79 12.65
C GLU A 417 -3.90 32.52 13.96
N GLY A 418 -4.76 31.49 14.00
CA GLY A 418 -5.60 31.19 15.16
C GLY A 418 -5.30 29.87 15.89
N SER A 419 -4.29 29.07 15.51
CA SER A 419 -3.98 27.83 16.23
C SER A 419 -2.62 27.91 16.91
N ALA A 420 -2.63 28.17 18.18
CA ALA A 420 -1.52 28.00 19.10
C ALA A 420 -0.95 26.57 19.03
N GLY A 421 0.38 26.51 19.06
CA GLY A 421 1.27 25.37 18.99
C GLY A 421 0.68 23.97 19.18
N ILE A 422 0.73 23.17 18.11
CA ILE A 422 0.58 21.72 18.21
C ILE A 422 1.89 21.20 18.82
N PRO A 423 1.86 20.54 19.99
CA PRO A 423 3.02 19.86 20.52
C PRO A 423 3.45 18.79 19.51
N LYS A 424 4.75 18.70 19.22
CA LYS A 424 5.31 17.56 18.49
C LYS A 424 4.84 16.29 19.21
N GLN A 425 4.09 15.43 18.52
CA GLN A 425 3.76 14.10 19.00
C GLN A 425 5.06 13.33 19.15
N SER A 426 5.57 13.25 20.38
CA SER A 426 6.59 12.27 20.74
C SER A 426 5.92 10.90 20.73
N ASN A 427 6.56 9.92 20.11
CA ASN A 427 6.15 8.52 20.17
C ASN A 427 6.01 8.13 21.65
N PRO A 428 4.85 7.63 22.12
CA PRO A 428 4.64 7.29 23.53
C PRO A 428 5.64 6.25 24.06
N PHE A 429 6.31 5.51 23.18
CA PHE A 429 7.36 4.55 23.54
C PHE A 429 8.78 5.17 23.62
N GLU A 430 9.00 6.41 23.21
CA GLU A 430 10.28 7.10 23.39
C GLU A 430 10.68 7.24 24.88
N LEU A 431 9.69 7.33 25.76
CA LEU A 431 9.91 7.41 27.20
C LEU A 431 10.38 6.10 27.85
N LEU A 432 10.36 4.98 27.12
CA LEU A 432 10.78 3.67 27.63
C LEU A 432 12.28 3.41 27.44
N GLY A 433 12.99 4.30 26.74
CA GLY A 433 14.42 4.17 26.41
C GLY A 433 15.41 4.83 27.37
N ASP A 434 14.96 5.77 28.20
CA ASP A 434 15.81 6.52 29.14
C ASP A 434 15.67 5.91 30.57
N GLY A 435 16.47 4.86 30.82
CA GLY A 435 16.56 4.27 32.15
C GLY A 435 17.61 3.18 32.27
#